data_417801db90bf5e95f02c59ae540a4ba6
#
_entry.id   417801db90bf5e95f02c59ae540a4ba6
#
_cell.length_a   1.000
_cell.length_b   1.000
_cell.length_c   1.000
_cell.angle_alpha   90.00
_cell.angle_beta   90.00
_cell.angle_gamma   90.00
#
_symmetry.space_group_name_H-M   'P 1'
#
loop_
_entity.id
_entity.type
_entity.pdbx_description
1 polymer ?
#
loop_
_entity_poly.entity_id
_entity_poly.type
_entity_poly.pdbx_seq_one_letter_code
_entity_poly.pdbx_strand_id
1 'polypeptide(L)'
;MTQRALWLRDPLGILADGAERGIVVSGDTIVELVPDGAAPATPDVAVFDASRHTVLPGLINTHHHFYQTLTRASPAALDRTLFPWLQALYPIWGRLTPDSLDAAATVAMAELLLSGCTTTTDHHYVFPAGLESAIDTEVDVARRLGIRVVLTRGSMNLSQRDGGLPPDSVVQDADTILADSERLIARYHDTSSAAMVQVALAPCSPFSVTRSLMTATAALAERTGVRLHTHLAETADEEAFCLEKMGCRPLDYLEQCGWLGDRTWLAHGIHFNSAEIARMAKAGTCVTHCPCSNQILASGNCLVCEMEQAGMAVGLGVDGSASNNASNLMQEVRAAFLLQRARYGVEKVSHRDALRWATEGSAACIGRSADVGRIAVGMQADLALFTLDELRFSGALDPIAALVVCGAHRADRVMVGGRWVVEDGTIPGLDIAALVRRHNVAAKSLHAE
;
A
#
# COMPACT_ATOMS: atom_id res chain seq x y z
N MET A 1 26.87 17.33 -13.42
CA MET A 1 26.94 16.48 -14.62
C MET A 1 25.55 15.93 -14.85
N THR A 2 24.88 16.22 -15.95
CA THR A 2 23.58 15.61 -16.31
C THR A 2 23.78 14.11 -16.44
N GLN A 3 23.00 13.34 -15.70
CA GLN A 3 23.05 11.88 -15.77
C GLN A 3 22.68 11.47 -17.21
N ARG A 4 23.51 10.64 -17.84
CA ARG A 4 23.27 10.11 -19.19
C ARG A 4 21.97 9.30 -19.19
N ALA A 5 21.12 9.46 -20.22
CA ALA A 5 19.90 8.67 -20.34
C ALA A 5 20.22 7.16 -20.40
N LEU A 6 19.34 6.33 -19.86
CA LEU A 6 19.50 4.89 -19.76
C LEU A 6 18.44 4.17 -20.60
N TRP A 7 18.89 3.36 -21.56
CA TRP A 7 18.02 2.46 -22.30
C TRP A 7 17.99 1.07 -21.65
N LEU A 8 16.83 0.69 -21.11
CA LEU A 8 16.56 -0.69 -20.69
C LEU A 8 16.19 -1.48 -21.95
N ARG A 9 17.20 -2.17 -22.50
CA ARG A 9 17.13 -2.73 -23.84
C ARG A 9 16.67 -4.18 -23.87
N ASP A 10 15.78 -4.49 -24.84
CA ASP A 10 15.37 -5.83 -25.23
C ASP A 10 14.86 -6.68 -24.05
N PRO A 11 13.86 -6.22 -23.28
CA PRO A 11 13.34 -6.99 -22.13
C PRO A 11 12.77 -8.33 -22.59
N LEU A 12 12.88 -9.36 -21.74
CA LEU A 12 12.21 -10.67 -21.94
C LEU A 12 10.70 -10.52 -22.10
N GLY A 13 10.13 -9.57 -21.38
CA GLY A 13 8.75 -9.11 -21.48
C GLY A 13 8.61 -7.75 -20.81
N ILE A 14 7.66 -6.95 -21.26
CA ILE A 14 7.38 -5.63 -20.68
C ILE A 14 5.87 -5.39 -20.64
N LEU A 15 5.37 -4.86 -19.51
CA LEU A 15 3.96 -4.52 -19.36
C LEU A 15 3.70 -3.10 -19.90
N ALA A 16 3.89 -2.93 -21.20
CA ALA A 16 3.61 -1.72 -21.95
C ALA A 16 3.49 -2.06 -23.44
N ASP A 17 2.60 -1.37 -24.14
CA ASP A 17 2.47 -1.48 -25.60
C ASP A 17 3.47 -0.52 -26.27
N GLY A 18 4.05 -0.94 -27.41
CA GLY A 18 5.02 -0.15 -28.17
C GLY A 18 6.37 0.02 -27.50
N ALA A 19 6.73 -0.89 -26.59
CA ALA A 19 8.00 -0.91 -25.86
C ALA A 19 8.72 -2.25 -26.00
N GLU A 20 8.53 -2.97 -27.09
CA GLU A 20 9.06 -4.32 -27.32
C GLU A 20 10.60 -4.35 -27.26
N ARG A 21 11.26 -3.27 -27.69
CA ARG A 21 12.70 -3.06 -27.59
C ARG A 21 13.12 -2.33 -26.30
N GLY A 22 12.17 -2.07 -25.39
CA GLY A 22 12.38 -1.47 -24.08
C GLY A 22 12.05 0.02 -24.01
N ILE A 23 12.62 0.69 -23.02
CA ILE A 23 12.31 2.08 -22.68
C ILE A 23 13.59 2.89 -22.41
N VAL A 24 13.52 4.20 -22.62
CA VAL A 24 14.60 5.12 -22.24
C VAL A 24 14.14 5.95 -21.03
N VAL A 25 14.98 5.97 -20.01
CA VAL A 25 14.84 6.77 -18.79
C VAL A 25 15.86 7.91 -18.82
N SER A 26 15.41 9.13 -18.52
CA SER A 26 16.29 10.30 -18.36
C SER A 26 15.93 11.03 -17.08
N GLY A 27 16.90 11.15 -16.17
CA GLY A 27 16.62 11.64 -14.82
C GLY A 27 15.66 10.71 -14.08
N ASP A 28 14.52 11.23 -13.68
CA ASP A 28 13.47 10.52 -12.95
C ASP A 28 12.30 10.05 -13.83
N THR A 29 12.35 10.29 -15.15
CA THR A 29 11.22 10.20 -16.06
C THR A 29 11.48 9.23 -17.21
N ILE A 30 10.46 8.49 -17.64
CA ILE A 30 10.46 7.71 -18.89
C ILE A 30 10.28 8.70 -20.06
N VAL A 31 11.27 8.77 -20.95
CA VAL A 31 11.27 9.75 -22.06
C VAL A 31 10.95 9.13 -23.40
N GLU A 32 11.07 7.79 -23.54
CA GLU A 32 10.84 7.12 -24.81
C GLU A 32 10.43 5.66 -24.59
N LEU A 33 9.48 5.19 -25.40
CA LEU A 33 9.18 3.77 -25.61
C LEU A 33 9.80 3.36 -26.94
N VAL A 34 10.52 2.26 -26.97
CA VAL A 34 11.22 1.79 -28.18
C VAL A 34 10.48 0.59 -28.76
N PRO A 35 9.73 0.75 -29.86
CA PRO A 35 8.96 -0.32 -30.47
C PRO A 35 9.84 -1.33 -31.22
N ASP A 36 9.23 -2.46 -31.61
CA ASP A 36 9.92 -3.50 -32.37
C ASP A 36 10.57 -2.96 -33.65
N GLY A 37 11.79 -3.46 -33.92
CA GLY A 37 12.59 -3.04 -35.08
C GLY A 37 13.21 -1.65 -34.99
N ALA A 38 12.93 -0.87 -33.93
CA ALA A 38 13.49 0.48 -33.76
C ALA A 38 14.73 0.52 -32.85
N ALA A 39 15.42 1.64 -32.89
CA ALA A 39 16.44 2.04 -31.91
C ALA A 39 16.00 3.36 -31.25
N PRO A 40 16.51 3.67 -30.05
CA PRO A 40 16.17 4.94 -29.40
C PRO A 40 16.44 6.15 -30.28
N ALA A 41 15.50 7.07 -30.34
CA ALA A 41 15.68 8.40 -30.95
C ALA A 41 16.48 9.33 -30.00
N THR A 42 16.41 9.06 -28.69
CA THR A 42 17.20 9.77 -27.67
C THR A 42 18.68 9.52 -27.91
N PRO A 43 19.52 10.58 -28.12
CA PRO A 43 20.93 10.41 -28.42
C PRO A 43 21.72 10.01 -27.17
N ASP A 44 22.85 9.36 -27.38
CA ASP A 44 23.90 9.11 -26.38
C ASP A 44 23.39 8.39 -25.10
N VAL A 45 22.55 7.36 -25.28
CA VAL A 45 22.02 6.55 -24.17
C VAL A 45 23.07 5.56 -23.66
N ALA A 46 23.14 5.37 -22.33
CA ALA A 46 23.74 4.19 -21.73
C ALA A 46 22.79 3.01 -21.92
N VAL A 47 23.34 1.79 -21.95
CA VAL A 47 22.51 0.59 -22.18
C VAL A 47 22.55 -0.30 -20.94
N PHE A 48 21.38 -0.68 -20.46
CA PHE A 48 21.16 -1.79 -19.55
C PHE A 48 20.55 -2.94 -20.35
N ASP A 49 21.20 -4.08 -20.37
CA ASP A 49 20.69 -5.29 -21.03
C ASP A 49 19.58 -5.91 -20.17
N ALA A 50 18.33 -5.77 -20.61
CA ALA A 50 17.16 -6.29 -19.93
C ALA A 50 16.68 -7.64 -20.47
N SER A 51 17.45 -8.31 -21.35
CA SER A 51 17.03 -9.55 -22.05
C SER A 51 16.68 -10.73 -21.13
N ARG A 52 17.09 -10.67 -19.86
CA ARG A 52 16.72 -11.66 -18.83
C ARG A 52 15.61 -11.19 -17.92
N HIS A 53 15.07 -9.99 -18.11
CA HIS A 53 14.13 -9.36 -17.19
C HIS A 53 12.75 -9.19 -17.80
N THR A 54 11.74 -9.53 -17.02
CA THR A 54 10.37 -9.08 -17.24
C THR A 54 10.17 -7.77 -16.51
N VAL A 55 9.78 -6.72 -17.24
CA VAL A 55 9.68 -5.35 -16.74
C VAL A 55 8.22 -4.99 -16.48
N LEU A 56 7.91 -4.61 -15.26
CA LEU A 56 6.63 -4.08 -14.83
C LEU A 56 6.76 -2.60 -14.42
N PRO A 57 5.69 -1.80 -14.47
CA PRO A 57 5.62 -0.59 -13.65
C PRO A 57 5.90 -0.97 -12.21
N GLY A 58 6.52 -0.11 -11.45
CA GLY A 58 6.67 -0.31 -10.01
C GLY A 58 5.32 -0.56 -9.36
N LEU A 59 5.24 -1.61 -8.53
CA LEU A 59 4.02 -1.94 -7.81
C LEU A 59 3.72 -0.87 -6.75
N ILE A 60 2.45 -0.65 -6.46
CA ILE A 60 1.98 0.36 -5.52
C ILE A 60 1.13 -0.30 -4.46
N ASN A 61 1.59 -0.23 -3.20
CA ASN A 61 0.87 -0.72 -2.04
C ASN A 61 0.02 0.40 -1.43
N THR A 62 -1.29 0.20 -1.33
CA THR A 62 -2.24 1.25 -0.90
C THR A 62 -2.78 1.07 0.51
N HIS A 63 -2.30 0.07 1.25
CA HIS A 63 -2.66 -0.14 2.66
C HIS A 63 -1.62 -1.00 3.38
N HIS A 64 -1.13 -0.51 4.51
CA HIS A 64 -0.19 -1.21 5.39
C HIS A 64 -0.26 -0.65 6.82
N HIS A 65 0.31 -1.38 7.79
CA HIS A 65 0.62 -0.96 9.16
C HIS A 65 2.05 -1.42 9.48
N PHE A 66 3.06 -0.58 9.23
CA PHE A 66 4.46 -0.98 9.30
C PHE A 66 4.86 -1.56 10.66
N TYR A 67 4.36 -0.98 11.75
CA TYR A 67 4.66 -1.44 13.10
C TYR A 67 4.19 -2.89 13.37
N GLN A 68 3.23 -3.39 12.62
CA GLN A 68 2.69 -4.74 12.79
C GLN A 68 3.66 -5.85 12.36
N THR A 69 4.78 -5.53 11.68
CA THR A 69 5.84 -6.51 11.40
C THR A 69 6.42 -7.10 12.69
N LEU A 70 6.35 -6.39 13.81
CA LEU A 70 6.78 -6.86 15.14
C LEU A 70 5.85 -7.91 15.77
N THR A 71 4.66 -8.12 15.21
CA THR A 71 3.63 -9.04 15.75
C THR A 71 3.21 -10.11 14.73
N ARG A 72 4.09 -10.43 13.76
CA ARG A 72 3.89 -11.54 12.82
C ARG A 72 3.71 -12.86 13.56
N ALA A 73 2.72 -13.66 13.11
CA ALA A 73 2.43 -14.97 13.68
C ALA A 73 2.36 -14.95 15.23
N SER A 74 1.85 -13.85 15.79
CA SER A 74 1.74 -13.70 17.25
C SER A 74 0.71 -14.70 17.81
N PRO A 75 1.08 -15.56 18.78
CA PRO A 75 0.13 -16.51 19.37
C PRO A 75 -1.10 -15.84 19.99
N ALA A 76 -0.97 -14.59 20.44
CA ALA A 76 -2.08 -13.83 21.00
C ALA A 76 -3.19 -13.50 19.95
N ALA A 77 -2.84 -13.51 18.66
CA ALA A 77 -3.70 -13.06 17.57
C ALA A 77 -4.12 -14.18 16.60
N LEU A 78 -3.44 -15.32 16.60
CA LEU A 78 -3.80 -16.45 15.75
C LEU A 78 -5.22 -16.94 16.04
N ASP A 79 -5.93 -17.35 14.98
CA ASP A 79 -7.27 -17.94 15.06
C ASP A 79 -8.33 -17.02 15.70
N ARG A 80 -8.22 -15.70 15.49
CA ARG A 80 -9.18 -14.71 15.99
C ARG A 80 -9.79 -13.92 14.82
N THR A 81 -11.09 -13.58 14.96
CA THR A 81 -11.76 -12.58 14.12
C THR A 81 -11.31 -11.17 14.52
N LEU A 82 -11.59 -10.15 13.69
CA LEU A 82 -11.06 -8.80 13.81
C LEU A 82 -11.15 -8.18 15.21
N PHE A 83 -12.32 -8.15 15.86
CA PHE A 83 -12.47 -7.46 17.15
C PHE A 83 -11.67 -8.13 18.28
N PRO A 84 -11.79 -9.46 18.52
CA PRO A 84 -10.91 -10.15 19.47
C PRO A 84 -9.42 -10.08 19.11
N TRP A 85 -9.09 -10.02 17.81
CA TRP A 85 -7.72 -9.87 17.31
C TRP A 85 -7.15 -8.49 17.71
N LEU A 86 -7.90 -7.39 17.47
CA LEU A 86 -7.53 -6.04 17.88
C LEU A 86 -7.38 -5.91 19.39
N GLN A 87 -8.34 -6.44 20.17
CA GLN A 87 -8.29 -6.40 21.63
C GLN A 87 -7.06 -7.11 22.21
N ALA A 88 -6.60 -8.18 21.56
CA ALA A 88 -5.39 -8.89 21.97
C ALA A 88 -4.10 -8.13 21.62
N LEU A 89 -4.08 -7.38 20.50
CA LEU A 89 -2.89 -6.74 20.00
C LEU A 89 -2.71 -5.28 20.46
N TYR A 90 -3.77 -4.53 20.71
CA TYR A 90 -3.65 -3.15 21.19
C TYR A 90 -2.76 -2.99 22.43
N PRO A 91 -2.85 -3.84 23.47
CA PRO A 91 -1.95 -3.74 24.63
C PRO A 91 -0.48 -4.00 24.27
N ILE A 92 -0.21 -4.83 23.27
CA ILE A 92 1.13 -5.11 22.75
C ILE A 92 1.64 -3.88 22.00
N TRP A 93 0.86 -3.36 21.05
CA TRP A 93 1.21 -2.16 20.28
C TRP A 93 1.33 -0.88 21.13
N GLY A 94 0.63 -0.83 22.26
CA GLY A 94 0.77 0.26 23.24
C GLY A 94 2.17 0.35 23.88
N ARG A 95 3.05 -0.61 23.63
CA ARG A 95 4.46 -0.63 24.09
C ARG A 95 5.47 -0.25 22.99
N LEU A 96 5.00 0.19 21.82
CA LEU A 96 5.87 0.67 20.75
C LEU A 96 6.77 1.82 21.22
N THR A 97 7.99 1.81 20.74
CA THR A 97 9.00 2.85 20.96
C THR A 97 9.51 3.36 19.62
N PRO A 98 10.15 4.55 19.56
CA PRO A 98 10.76 5.03 18.32
C PRO A 98 11.74 4.03 17.69
N ASP A 99 12.58 3.36 18.50
CA ASP A 99 13.54 2.36 18.01
C ASP A 99 12.87 1.11 17.44
N SER A 100 11.79 0.63 18.08
CA SER A 100 11.02 -0.51 17.57
C SER A 100 10.27 -0.18 16.30
N LEU A 101 9.72 1.04 16.20
CA LEU A 101 9.06 1.53 14.98
C LEU A 101 10.06 1.69 13.82
N ASP A 102 11.25 2.26 14.04
CA ASP A 102 12.28 2.36 13.00
C ASP A 102 12.66 0.98 12.45
N ALA A 103 12.86 0.00 13.33
CA ALA A 103 13.15 -1.37 12.90
C ALA A 103 11.98 -1.99 12.11
N ALA A 104 10.75 -1.80 12.58
CA ALA A 104 9.54 -2.31 11.94
C ALA A 104 9.31 -1.70 10.56
N ALA A 105 9.35 -0.38 10.45
CA ALA A 105 9.18 0.34 9.19
C ALA A 105 10.30 -0.01 8.19
N THR A 106 11.55 -0.19 8.67
CA THR A 106 12.65 -0.61 7.81
C THR A 106 12.42 -2.01 7.25
N VAL A 107 11.92 -2.97 8.05
CA VAL A 107 11.59 -4.32 7.58
C VAL A 107 10.44 -4.28 6.58
N ALA A 108 9.34 -3.57 6.88
CA ALA A 108 8.18 -3.47 6.00
C ALA A 108 8.54 -2.88 4.63
N MET A 109 9.21 -1.73 4.61
CA MET A 109 9.58 -1.05 3.37
C MET A 109 10.65 -1.83 2.58
N ALA A 110 11.61 -2.49 3.25
CA ALA A 110 12.61 -3.32 2.59
C ALA A 110 11.96 -4.55 1.92
N GLU A 111 11.02 -5.21 2.59
CA GLU A 111 10.30 -6.36 2.02
C GLU A 111 9.42 -5.94 0.84
N LEU A 112 8.74 -4.79 0.94
CA LEU A 112 7.98 -4.20 -0.17
C LEU A 112 8.89 -3.92 -1.38
N LEU A 113 10.02 -3.22 -1.19
CA LEU A 113 10.98 -2.97 -2.27
C LEU A 113 11.44 -4.27 -2.93
N LEU A 114 11.83 -5.27 -2.14
CA LEU A 114 12.25 -6.57 -2.66
C LEU A 114 11.13 -7.31 -3.40
N SER A 115 9.87 -6.99 -3.17
CA SER A 115 8.73 -7.52 -3.91
C SER A 115 8.42 -6.77 -5.22
N GLY A 116 9.17 -5.71 -5.56
CA GLY A 116 8.94 -4.87 -6.72
C GLY A 116 8.04 -3.65 -6.45
N CYS A 117 7.71 -3.37 -5.20
CA CYS A 117 6.94 -2.19 -4.82
C CYS A 117 7.83 -0.94 -4.82
N THR A 118 7.41 0.12 -5.50
CA THR A 118 8.13 1.40 -5.57
C THR A 118 7.45 2.51 -4.76
N THR A 119 6.15 2.36 -4.52
CA THR A 119 5.34 3.32 -3.78
C THR A 119 4.51 2.58 -2.74
N THR A 120 4.51 3.05 -1.50
CA THR A 120 3.70 2.45 -0.43
C THR A 120 2.98 3.50 0.39
N THR A 121 1.83 3.11 0.94
CA THR A 121 1.18 3.84 2.04
C THR A 121 1.51 3.15 3.36
N ASP A 122 1.34 3.87 4.46
CA ASP A 122 1.19 3.30 5.80
C ASP A 122 -0.03 3.91 6.49
N HIS A 123 -0.72 3.13 7.30
CA HIS A 123 -1.80 3.57 8.16
C HIS A 123 -1.37 3.44 9.63
N HIS A 124 -0.51 4.38 10.08
CA HIS A 124 -0.06 4.42 11.45
C HIS A 124 -1.10 5.12 12.32
N TYR A 125 -1.75 4.39 13.21
CA TYR A 125 -2.84 4.93 14.06
C TYR A 125 -2.64 4.69 15.57
N VAL A 126 -1.53 4.05 15.97
CA VAL A 126 -1.21 3.75 17.38
C VAL A 126 -0.11 4.70 17.88
N PHE A 127 -0.47 5.61 18.77
CA PHE A 127 0.43 6.62 19.31
C PHE A 127 0.50 6.53 20.85
N PRO A 128 1.20 5.56 21.42
CA PRO A 128 1.47 5.54 22.87
C PRO A 128 2.40 6.69 23.25
N ALA A 129 2.44 7.02 24.54
CA ALA A 129 3.31 8.05 25.06
C ALA A 129 4.77 7.84 24.64
N GLY A 130 5.43 8.88 24.12
CA GLY A 130 6.80 8.84 23.60
C GLY A 130 6.91 8.43 22.13
N LEU A 131 5.79 8.22 21.42
CA LEU A 131 5.75 7.91 19.99
C LEU A 131 5.08 9.01 19.16
N GLU A 132 5.07 10.24 19.64
CA GLU A 132 4.43 11.39 18.96
C GLU A 132 5.05 11.67 17.59
N SER A 133 6.33 11.31 17.38
CA SER A 133 7.07 11.50 16.12
C SER A 133 7.06 10.26 15.21
N ALA A 134 6.07 9.38 15.32
CA ALA A 134 6.01 8.15 14.55
C ALA A 134 6.14 8.38 13.04
N ILE A 135 5.35 9.29 12.47
CA ILE A 135 5.37 9.57 11.03
C ILE A 135 6.69 10.20 10.59
N ASP A 136 7.34 11.04 11.43
CA ASP A 136 8.68 11.57 11.15
C ASP A 136 9.70 10.41 11.02
N THR A 137 9.62 9.41 11.90
CA THR A 137 10.46 8.20 11.84
C THR A 137 10.24 7.42 10.53
N GLU A 138 8.99 7.24 10.10
CA GLU A 138 8.67 6.54 8.86
C GLU A 138 9.16 7.31 7.62
N VAL A 139 9.07 8.65 7.62
CA VAL A 139 9.66 9.50 6.57
C VAL A 139 11.18 9.29 6.48
N ASP A 140 11.87 9.24 7.61
CA ASP A 140 13.32 9.06 7.63
C ASP A 140 13.72 7.65 7.13
N VAL A 141 12.94 6.62 7.46
CA VAL A 141 13.14 5.27 6.90
C VAL A 141 12.93 5.27 5.39
N ALA A 142 11.84 5.86 4.91
CA ALA A 142 11.54 5.93 3.48
C ALA A 142 12.66 6.62 2.68
N ARG A 143 13.19 7.72 3.21
CA ARG A 143 14.33 8.45 2.61
C ARG A 143 15.59 7.61 2.57
N ARG A 144 15.91 6.86 3.65
CA ARG A 144 17.09 5.98 3.70
C ARG A 144 17.02 4.85 2.68
N LEU A 145 15.83 4.29 2.46
CA LEU A 145 15.62 3.18 1.53
C LEU A 145 15.34 3.65 0.09
N GLY A 146 14.98 4.92 -0.11
CA GLY A 146 14.66 5.47 -1.42
C GLY A 146 13.31 5.02 -1.97
N ILE A 147 12.38 4.59 -1.13
CA ILE A 147 11.00 4.24 -1.52
C ILE A 147 10.10 5.47 -1.49
N ARG A 148 9.17 5.57 -2.44
CA ARG A 148 8.14 6.61 -2.45
C ARG A 148 7.02 6.27 -1.46
N VAL A 149 6.53 7.26 -0.71
CA VAL A 149 5.52 7.03 0.33
C VAL A 149 4.38 8.03 0.30
N VAL A 150 3.19 7.54 0.63
CA VAL A 150 2.03 8.34 1.05
C VAL A 150 1.72 7.91 2.49
N LEU A 151 2.32 8.58 3.46
CA LEU A 151 2.15 8.24 4.88
C LEU A 151 0.89 8.87 5.43
N THR A 152 0.13 8.10 6.19
CA THR A 152 -1.08 8.63 6.78
C THR A 152 -0.88 8.97 8.24
N ARG A 153 -1.31 10.17 8.65
CA ARG A 153 -1.51 10.49 10.06
C ARG A 153 -2.81 9.81 10.48
N GLY A 154 -2.69 8.56 10.94
CA GLY A 154 -3.80 7.80 11.50
C GLY A 154 -4.16 8.29 12.90
N SER A 155 -5.32 7.90 13.41
CA SER A 155 -5.77 8.37 14.72
C SER A 155 -6.84 7.48 15.33
N MET A 156 -6.87 7.45 16.66
CA MET A 156 -7.93 6.89 17.48
C MET A 156 -8.21 7.83 18.66
N ASN A 157 -9.48 8.14 18.92
CA ASN A 157 -9.89 8.98 20.05
C ASN A 157 -11.18 8.48 20.75
N LEU A 158 -11.63 7.27 20.40
CA LEU A 158 -12.78 6.62 21.03
C LEU A 158 -12.30 5.37 21.73
N SER A 159 -12.11 5.44 23.05
CA SER A 159 -11.61 4.33 23.87
C SER A 159 -12.71 3.37 24.31
N GLN A 160 -12.30 2.23 24.89
CA GLN A 160 -13.23 1.28 25.51
C GLN A 160 -14.12 1.92 26.58
N ARG A 161 -13.58 2.85 27.35
CA ARG A 161 -14.33 3.60 28.37
C ARG A 161 -15.48 4.40 27.75
N ASP A 162 -15.26 4.90 26.53
CA ASP A 162 -16.21 5.77 25.81
C ASP A 162 -17.04 4.98 24.77
N GLY A 163 -16.96 3.64 24.81
CA GLY A 163 -17.75 2.74 23.96
C GLY A 163 -17.09 2.32 22.65
N GLY A 164 -15.79 2.61 22.46
CA GLY A 164 -14.97 2.12 21.35
C GLY A 164 -14.24 0.82 21.68
N LEU A 165 -13.32 0.40 20.80
CA LEU A 165 -12.54 -0.82 20.96
C LEU A 165 -11.14 -0.61 21.59
N PRO A 166 -10.40 0.46 21.27
CA PRO A 166 -9.02 0.61 21.75
C PRO A 166 -8.96 0.94 23.25
N PRO A 167 -7.92 0.50 23.98
CA PRO A 167 -7.70 0.93 25.36
C PRO A 167 -7.26 2.39 25.42
N ASP A 168 -7.46 3.04 26.59
CA ASP A 168 -7.11 4.45 26.82
C ASP A 168 -5.62 4.75 26.50
N SER A 169 -4.72 3.79 26.64
CA SER A 169 -3.28 3.96 26.45
C SER A 169 -2.84 4.21 25.01
N VAL A 170 -3.71 4.00 24.03
CA VAL A 170 -3.39 4.15 22.59
C VAL A 170 -4.29 5.16 21.87
N VAL A 171 -5.14 5.87 22.59
CA VAL A 171 -5.97 6.95 22.05
C VAL A 171 -5.38 8.32 22.40
N GLN A 172 -5.66 9.32 21.59
CA GLN A 172 -5.24 10.69 21.78
C GLN A 172 -6.45 11.63 21.79
N ASP A 173 -6.29 12.85 22.33
CA ASP A 173 -7.32 13.88 22.18
C ASP A 173 -7.36 14.45 20.76
N ALA A 174 -8.52 15.00 20.37
CA ALA A 174 -8.76 15.47 19.03
C ALA A 174 -7.87 16.68 18.64
N ASP A 175 -7.59 17.57 19.57
CA ASP A 175 -6.78 18.78 19.31
C ASP A 175 -5.33 18.38 19.02
N THR A 176 -4.76 17.47 19.79
CA THR A 176 -3.42 16.88 19.53
C THR A 176 -3.37 16.22 18.16
N ILE A 177 -4.37 15.43 17.78
CA ILE A 177 -4.44 14.75 16.49
C ILE A 177 -4.47 15.76 15.34
N LEU A 178 -5.32 16.76 15.41
CA LEU A 178 -5.48 17.76 14.35
C LEU A 178 -4.24 18.66 14.22
N ALA A 179 -3.67 19.11 15.34
CA ALA A 179 -2.45 19.91 15.34
C ALA A 179 -1.25 19.16 14.73
N ASP A 180 -1.07 17.88 15.08
CA ASP A 180 -0.02 17.06 14.50
C ASP A 180 -0.27 16.76 13.01
N SER A 181 -1.52 16.58 12.61
CA SER A 181 -1.91 16.42 11.20
C SER A 181 -1.51 17.66 10.36
N GLU A 182 -1.82 18.86 10.85
CA GLU A 182 -1.44 20.13 10.20
C GLU A 182 0.10 20.29 10.14
N ARG A 183 0.81 19.94 11.22
CA ARG A 183 2.28 19.95 11.28
C ARG A 183 2.91 19.05 10.22
N LEU A 184 2.43 17.82 10.11
CA LEU A 184 2.96 16.83 9.16
C LEU A 184 2.68 17.22 7.71
N ILE A 185 1.48 17.72 7.42
CA ILE A 185 1.13 18.23 6.09
C ILE A 185 2.07 19.39 5.72
N ALA A 186 2.20 20.38 6.59
CA ALA A 186 3.05 21.55 6.32
C ALA A 186 4.53 21.18 6.15
N ARG A 187 5.00 20.12 6.82
CA ARG A 187 6.41 19.73 6.81
C ARG A 187 6.79 18.82 5.65
N TYR A 188 5.90 17.92 5.25
CA TYR A 188 6.27 16.81 4.38
C TYR A 188 5.43 16.65 3.12
N HIS A 189 4.22 17.22 3.05
CA HIS A 189 3.36 16.99 1.89
C HIS A 189 3.87 17.73 0.66
N ASP A 190 4.36 16.97 -0.33
CA ASP A 190 4.82 17.48 -1.62
C ASP A 190 3.80 17.10 -2.71
N THR A 191 3.31 18.07 -3.47
CA THR A 191 2.34 17.88 -4.55
C THR A 191 2.96 17.74 -5.93
N SER A 192 4.30 17.78 -6.05
CA SER A 192 4.98 17.63 -7.32
C SER A 192 4.84 16.20 -7.88
N SER A 193 4.97 16.07 -9.21
CA SER A 193 4.95 14.75 -9.88
C SER A 193 6.11 13.84 -9.41
N ALA A 194 7.25 14.43 -9.04
CA ALA A 194 8.41 13.72 -8.52
C ALA A 194 8.35 13.46 -7.00
N ALA A 195 7.28 13.89 -6.31
CA ALA A 195 7.16 13.81 -4.86
C ALA A 195 7.51 12.41 -4.33
N MET A 196 8.47 12.35 -3.42
CA MET A 196 8.87 11.13 -2.72
C MET A 196 8.08 10.91 -1.43
N VAL A 197 7.52 11.98 -0.85
CA VAL A 197 6.74 11.92 0.39
C VAL A 197 5.47 12.74 0.23
N GLN A 198 4.34 12.10 0.43
CA GLN A 198 3.05 12.75 0.61
C GLN A 198 2.42 12.36 1.95
N VAL A 199 1.53 13.19 2.46
CA VAL A 199 0.80 12.94 3.70
C VAL A 199 -0.69 12.87 3.39
N ALA A 200 -1.37 11.90 3.99
CA ALA A 200 -2.82 11.78 4.01
C ALA A 200 -3.32 11.68 5.46
N LEU A 201 -4.63 11.81 5.67
CA LEU A 201 -5.24 11.71 6.99
C LEU A 201 -6.05 10.41 7.09
N ALA A 202 -5.88 9.67 8.19
CA ALA A 202 -6.49 8.36 8.32
C ALA A 202 -6.97 8.03 9.74
N PRO A 203 -8.08 8.62 10.20
CA PRO A 203 -8.82 8.06 11.33
C PRO A 203 -9.04 6.57 11.14
N CYS A 204 -8.78 5.75 12.18
CA CYS A 204 -8.63 4.31 12.02
C CYS A 204 -9.90 3.62 11.50
N SER A 205 -11.04 3.82 12.17
CA SER A 205 -12.27 3.12 11.84
C SER A 205 -13.47 3.72 12.57
N PRO A 206 -14.72 3.42 12.17
CA PRO A 206 -15.93 3.87 12.88
C PRO A 206 -15.99 3.47 14.37
N PHE A 207 -15.38 2.35 14.74
CA PHE A 207 -15.43 1.81 16.11
C PHE A 207 -14.25 2.27 17.01
N SER A 208 -13.39 3.15 16.51
CA SER A 208 -12.21 3.66 17.23
C SER A 208 -12.07 5.18 17.18
N VAL A 209 -12.96 5.87 16.45
CA VAL A 209 -12.90 7.32 16.24
C VAL A 209 -14.27 7.94 16.41
N THR A 210 -14.33 9.07 17.12
CA THR A 210 -15.57 9.82 17.30
C THR A 210 -16.03 10.47 15.99
N ARG A 211 -17.36 10.63 15.85
CA ARG A 211 -17.95 11.34 14.70
C ARG A 211 -17.39 12.74 14.52
N SER A 212 -17.17 13.46 15.62
CA SER A 212 -16.63 14.83 15.59
C SER A 212 -15.23 14.87 14.98
N LEU A 213 -14.35 13.93 15.34
CA LEU A 213 -13.00 13.85 14.75
C LEU A 213 -13.05 13.40 13.29
N MET A 214 -13.92 12.45 12.92
CA MET A 214 -14.12 12.07 11.51
C MET A 214 -14.49 13.28 10.66
N THR A 215 -15.47 14.08 11.12
CA THR A 215 -15.93 15.28 10.42
C THR A 215 -14.84 16.37 10.38
N ALA A 216 -14.13 16.60 11.48
CA ALA A 216 -13.04 17.58 11.54
C ALA A 216 -11.87 17.20 10.62
N THR A 217 -11.56 15.90 10.53
CA THR A 217 -10.52 15.38 9.62
C THR A 217 -10.91 15.57 8.15
N ALA A 218 -12.18 15.31 7.79
CA ALA A 218 -12.67 15.59 6.43
C ALA A 218 -12.55 17.07 6.07
N ALA A 219 -12.94 17.97 7.00
CA ALA A 219 -12.80 19.42 6.82
C ALA A 219 -11.33 19.87 6.70
N LEU A 220 -10.41 19.25 7.45
CA LEU A 220 -8.98 19.53 7.34
C LEU A 220 -8.44 19.08 5.97
N ALA A 221 -8.79 17.89 5.53
CA ALA A 221 -8.39 17.37 4.22
C ALA A 221 -8.90 18.24 3.07
N GLU A 222 -10.14 18.76 3.18
CA GLU A 222 -10.72 19.70 2.20
C GLU A 222 -9.89 21.01 2.13
N ARG A 223 -9.53 21.58 3.27
CA ARG A 223 -8.75 22.84 3.32
C ARG A 223 -7.32 22.69 2.79
N THR A 224 -6.71 21.50 3.00
CA THR A 224 -5.30 21.28 2.69
C THR A 224 -5.07 20.54 1.38
N GLY A 225 -6.15 20.00 0.77
CA GLY A 225 -6.08 19.24 -0.48
C GLY A 225 -5.52 17.82 -0.33
N VAL A 226 -5.26 17.35 0.90
CA VAL A 226 -4.73 15.99 1.13
C VAL A 226 -5.83 14.94 1.03
N ARG A 227 -5.44 13.69 0.86
CA ARG A 227 -6.36 12.56 0.75
C ARG A 227 -6.78 12.00 2.10
N LEU A 228 -7.86 11.22 2.08
CA LEU A 228 -8.46 10.57 3.24
C LEU A 228 -8.41 9.05 3.10
N HIS A 229 -8.09 8.36 4.19
CA HIS A 229 -8.07 6.91 4.27
C HIS A 229 -8.68 6.42 5.59
N THR A 230 -9.38 5.27 5.55
CA THR A 230 -9.89 4.60 6.74
C THR A 230 -10.24 3.14 6.40
N HIS A 231 -10.30 2.27 7.42
CA HIS A 231 -10.94 0.96 7.27
C HIS A 231 -12.45 1.14 7.21
N LEU A 232 -13.10 0.46 6.28
CA LEU A 232 -14.56 0.50 6.18
C LEU A 232 -15.14 -0.77 5.56
N ALA A 233 -16.25 -1.22 6.13
CA ALA A 233 -17.00 -2.38 5.67
C ALA A 233 -16.14 -3.65 5.56
N GLU A 234 -15.24 -3.84 6.54
CA GLU A 234 -14.33 -4.97 6.59
C GLU A 234 -15.00 -6.24 7.08
N THR A 235 -15.80 -6.15 8.17
CA THR A 235 -16.41 -7.30 8.80
C THR A 235 -17.90 -7.06 9.14
N ALA A 236 -18.63 -8.15 9.36
CA ALA A 236 -20.02 -8.09 9.85
C ALA A 236 -20.11 -7.47 11.26
N ASP A 237 -19.07 -7.64 12.09
CA ASP A 237 -19.01 -7.03 13.43
C ASP A 237 -18.97 -5.49 13.34
N GLU A 238 -18.26 -4.93 12.37
CA GLU A 238 -18.24 -3.47 12.11
C GLU A 238 -19.63 -2.98 11.68
N GLU A 239 -20.30 -3.70 10.78
CA GLU A 239 -21.66 -3.35 10.36
C GLU A 239 -22.63 -3.37 11.56
N ALA A 240 -22.58 -4.42 12.38
CA ALA A 240 -23.40 -4.53 13.59
C ALA A 240 -23.11 -3.37 14.56
N PHE A 241 -21.84 -3.03 14.76
CA PHE A 241 -21.43 -1.88 15.59
C PHE A 241 -22.02 -0.56 15.06
N CYS A 242 -21.91 -0.29 13.77
CA CYS A 242 -22.43 0.93 13.16
C CYS A 242 -23.96 1.02 13.27
N LEU A 243 -24.67 -0.09 13.04
CA LEU A 243 -26.14 -0.14 13.20
C LEU A 243 -26.56 0.11 14.66
N GLU A 244 -25.87 -0.50 15.62
CA GLU A 244 -26.18 -0.35 17.05
C GLU A 244 -25.86 1.05 17.58
N LYS A 245 -24.64 1.55 17.31
CA LYS A 245 -24.13 2.79 17.94
C LYS A 245 -24.43 4.05 17.14
N MET A 246 -24.56 3.95 15.82
CA MET A 246 -24.72 5.10 14.92
C MET A 246 -26.07 5.13 14.22
N GLY A 247 -26.84 4.01 14.27
CA GLY A 247 -28.16 3.89 13.67
C GLY A 247 -28.15 3.81 12.14
N CYS A 248 -27.01 3.53 11.51
CA CYS A 248 -26.88 3.47 10.05
C CYS A 248 -25.74 2.51 9.65
N ARG A 249 -25.69 2.15 8.36
CA ARG A 249 -24.62 1.32 7.81
C ARG A 249 -23.28 2.09 7.74
N PRO A 250 -22.12 1.39 7.67
CA PRO A 250 -20.80 2.03 7.65
C PRO A 250 -20.65 3.13 6.59
N LEU A 251 -21.11 2.91 5.34
CA LEU A 251 -21.00 3.93 4.30
C LEU A 251 -21.89 5.15 4.56
N ASP A 252 -23.11 4.95 5.09
CA ASP A 252 -24.02 6.05 5.43
C ASP A 252 -23.42 6.94 6.52
N TYR A 253 -22.78 6.31 7.52
CA TYR A 253 -22.03 7.02 8.56
C TYR A 253 -20.89 7.84 7.97
N LEU A 254 -20.10 7.26 7.06
CA LEU A 254 -18.98 7.93 6.43
C LEU A 254 -19.43 9.12 5.58
N GLU A 255 -20.52 8.96 4.82
CA GLU A 255 -21.13 10.02 4.01
C GLU A 255 -21.60 11.20 4.90
N GLN A 256 -22.24 10.89 6.05
CA GLN A 256 -22.64 11.91 7.03
C GLN A 256 -21.45 12.66 7.66
N CYS A 257 -20.27 12.07 7.66
CA CYS A 257 -19.02 12.70 8.12
C CYS A 257 -18.30 13.52 7.02
N GLY A 258 -18.84 13.55 5.78
CA GLY A 258 -18.25 14.31 4.67
C GLY A 258 -17.09 13.62 3.96
N TRP A 259 -17.02 12.29 4.03
CA TRP A 259 -15.89 11.53 3.49
C TRP A 259 -16.07 11.02 2.07
N LEU A 260 -17.31 10.98 1.56
CA LEU A 260 -17.58 10.42 0.22
C LEU A 260 -17.10 11.39 -0.85
N GLY A 261 -16.10 10.98 -1.64
CA GLY A 261 -15.49 11.83 -2.67
C GLY A 261 -14.24 11.21 -3.29
N ASP A 262 -13.70 11.89 -4.30
CA ASP A 262 -12.54 11.46 -5.11
C ASP A 262 -11.19 11.48 -4.36
N ARG A 263 -11.13 12.17 -3.22
CA ARG A 263 -9.95 12.17 -2.35
C ARG A 263 -9.94 11.01 -1.34
N THR A 264 -10.97 10.19 -1.30
CA THR A 264 -11.10 9.10 -0.32
C THR A 264 -10.79 7.75 -0.96
N TRP A 265 -9.96 6.96 -0.28
CA TRP A 265 -9.82 5.54 -0.56
C TRP A 265 -10.00 4.73 0.72
N LEU A 266 -10.71 3.62 0.64
CA LEU A 266 -11.14 2.80 1.77
C LEU A 266 -10.41 1.46 1.77
N ALA A 267 -9.94 1.00 2.94
CA ALA A 267 -9.40 -0.33 3.06
C ALA A 267 -10.52 -1.37 3.19
N HIS A 268 -10.30 -2.55 2.61
CA HIS A 268 -11.11 -3.76 2.60
C HIS A 268 -12.38 -3.69 1.74
N GLY A 269 -13.41 -2.94 2.12
CA GLY A 269 -14.63 -2.75 1.33
C GLY A 269 -15.41 -4.02 1.02
N ILE A 270 -15.44 -5.00 1.95
CA ILE A 270 -15.98 -6.35 1.73
C ILE A 270 -17.51 -6.38 1.78
N HIS A 271 -18.09 -5.66 2.76
CA HIS A 271 -19.52 -5.74 3.10
C HIS A 271 -20.36 -4.61 2.48
N PHE A 272 -19.91 -4.04 1.35
CA PHE A 272 -20.74 -3.10 0.59
C PHE A 272 -21.79 -3.81 -0.25
N ASN A 273 -23.00 -3.24 -0.33
CA ASN A 273 -24.02 -3.67 -1.27
C ASN A 273 -23.95 -2.88 -2.59
N SER A 274 -24.71 -3.31 -3.60
CA SER A 274 -24.67 -2.69 -4.95
C SER A 274 -25.07 -1.21 -4.94
N ALA A 275 -25.98 -0.78 -4.06
CA ALA A 275 -26.38 0.63 -3.97
C ALA A 275 -25.26 1.49 -3.36
N GLU A 276 -24.52 0.95 -2.39
CA GLU A 276 -23.36 1.60 -1.80
C GLU A 276 -22.22 1.71 -2.80
N ILE A 277 -21.94 0.65 -3.57
CA ILE A 277 -20.95 0.65 -4.65
C ILE A 277 -21.30 1.72 -5.70
N ALA A 278 -22.57 1.83 -6.12
CA ALA A 278 -22.99 2.85 -7.06
C ALA A 278 -22.82 4.29 -6.53
N ARG A 279 -23.04 4.53 -5.23
CA ARG A 279 -22.79 5.83 -4.59
C ARG A 279 -21.31 6.17 -4.56
N MET A 280 -20.45 5.23 -4.17
CA MET A 280 -19.00 5.40 -4.14
C MET A 280 -18.45 5.68 -5.54
N ALA A 281 -18.90 4.92 -6.55
CA ALA A 281 -18.51 5.12 -7.95
C ALA A 281 -18.85 6.52 -8.43
N LYS A 282 -20.09 6.98 -8.17
CA LYS A 282 -20.54 8.33 -8.53
C LYS A 282 -19.71 9.42 -7.83
N ALA A 283 -19.25 9.17 -6.61
CA ALA A 283 -18.45 10.12 -5.84
C ALA A 283 -16.94 10.07 -6.20
N GLY A 284 -16.48 9.06 -6.93
CA GLY A 284 -15.07 8.86 -7.23
C GLY A 284 -14.25 8.23 -6.09
N THR A 285 -14.93 7.67 -5.08
CA THR A 285 -14.26 7.01 -3.95
C THR A 285 -13.67 5.68 -4.40
N CYS A 286 -12.42 5.41 -4.00
CA CYS A 286 -11.67 4.21 -4.34
C CYS A 286 -11.67 3.19 -3.19
N VAL A 287 -11.32 1.93 -3.52
CA VAL A 287 -11.19 0.85 -2.52
C VAL A 287 -9.86 0.14 -2.70
N THR A 288 -9.24 -0.23 -1.59
CA THR A 288 -8.06 -1.10 -1.53
C THR A 288 -8.48 -2.51 -1.13
N HIS A 289 -8.27 -3.47 -2.01
CA HIS A 289 -8.46 -4.88 -1.72
C HIS A 289 -7.23 -5.46 -1.00
N CYS A 290 -7.42 -6.15 0.12
CA CYS A 290 -6.38 -6.76 0.95
C CYS A 290 -6.60 -8.29 1.04
N PRO A 291 -6.33 -9.06 -0.05
CA PRO A 291 -6.79 -10.44 -0.17
C PRO A 291 -6.27 -11.38 0.92
N CYS A 292 -4.97 -11.33 1.27
CA CYS A 292 -4.39 -12.23 2.27
C CYS A 292 -4.95 -11.95 3.67
N SER A 293 -4.97 -10.69 4.10
CA SER A 293 -5.52 -10.29 5.40
C SER A 293 -6.99 -10.66 5.53
N ASN A 294 -7.80 -10.38 4.49
CA ASN A 294 -9.22 -10.71 4.48
C ASN A 294 -9.47 -12.22 4.63
N GLN A 295 -8.59 -13.07 4.09
CA GLN A 295 -8.69 -14.53 4.21
C GLN A 295 -8.22 -15.01 5.59
N ILE A 296 -7.14 -14.46 6.12
CA ILE A 296 -6.60 -14.84 7.45
C ILE A 296 -7.59 -14.49 8.56
N LEU A 297 -8.21 -13.30 8.50
CA LEU A 297 -9.23 -12.87 9.46
C LEU A 297 -10.63 -13.43 9.15
N ALA A 298 -10.77 -14.17 8.04
CA ALA A 298 -12.06 -14.67 7.55
C ALA A 298 -13.12 -13.57 7.36
N SER A 299 -12.68 -12.35 7.01
CA SER A 299 -13.55 -11.18 6.83
C SER A 299 -14.49 -11.32 5.62
N GLY A 300 -14.06 -12.04 4.56
CA GLY A 300 -14.83 -12.27 3.34
C GLY A 300 -14.08 -11.88 2.07
N ASN A 301 -14.82 -11.69 0.96
CA ASN A 301 -14.27 -11.34 -0.36
C ASN A 301 -14.78 -9.97 -0.83
N CYS A 302 -13.86 -9.06 -1.09
CA CYS A 302 -14.17 -7.78 -1.73
C CYS A 302 -14.80 -8.00 -3.12
N LEU A 303 -15.80 -7.19 -3.46
CA LEU A 303 -16.57 -7.24 -4.71
C LEU A 303 -15.87 -6.48 -5.85
N VAL A 304 -14.62 -6.87 -6.14
CA VAL A 304 -13.74 -6.13 -7.06
C VAL A 304 -14.37 -5.96 -8.45
N CYS A 305 -14.93 -7.03 -9.03
CA CYS A 305 -15.52 -6.94 -10.37
C CYS A 305 -16.76 -6.03 -10.41
N GLU A 306 -17.60 -6.05 -9.38
CA GLU A 306 -18.78 -5.17 -9.28
C GLU A 306 -18.35 -3.71 -9.12
N MET A 307 -17.30 -3.43 -8.34
CA MET A 307 -16.73 -2.09 -8.18
C MET A 307 -16.18 -1.56 -9.51
N GLU A 308 -15.40 -2.36 -10.22
CA GLU A 308 -14.88 -1.98 -11.54
C GLU A 308 -15.97 -1.79 -12.60
N GLN A 309 -17.00 -2.64 -12.60
CA GLN A 309 -18.16 -2.48 -13.50
C GLN A 309 -18.92 -1.19 -13.19
N ALA A 310 -18.92 -0.74 -11.96
CA ALA A 310 -19.48 0.55 -11.57
C ALA A 310 -18.58 1.75 -11.90
N GLY A 311 -17.36 1.52 -12.40
CA GLY A 311 -16.37 2.55 -12.75
C GLY A 311 -15.45 2.97 -11.61
N MET A 312 -15.41 2.21 -10.50
CA MET A 312 -14.50 2.49 -9.40
C MET A 312 -13.08 2.00 -9.71
N ALA A 313 -12.09 2.74 -9.26
CA ALA A 313 -10.73 2.20 -9.18
C ALA A 313 -10.58 1.32 -7.93
N VAL A 314 -9.95 0.16 -8.11
CA VAL A 314 -9.59 -0.75 -7.04
C VAL A 314 -8.08 -0.92 -7.01
N GLY A 315 -7.47 -0.67 -5.85
CA GLY A 315 -6.05 -0.90 -5.58
C GLY A 315 -5.81 -2.19 -4.79
N LEU A 316 -4.54 -2.54 -4.60
CA LEU A 316 -4.12 -3.62 -3.70
C LEU A 316 -3.35 -3.09 -2.51
N GLY A 317 -3.55 -3.71 -1.35
CA GLY A 317 -2.79 -3.47 -0.14
C GLY A 317 -2.40 -4.78 0.54
N VAL A 318 -1.18 -4.83 1.06
CA VAL A 318 -0.74 -5.99 1.84
C VAL A 318 -1.38 -6.04 3.23
N ASP A 319 -1.88 -4.89 3.73
CA ASP A 319 -2.32 -4.72 5.11
C ASP A 319 -1.19 -4.92 6.14
N GLY A 320 -1.50 -4.88 7.42
CA GLY A 320 -0.52 -5.10 8.48
C GLY A 320 0.00 -6.53 8.54
N SER A 321 1.28 -6.67 8.86
CA SER A 321 1.91 -8.00 8.95
C SER A 321 1.50 -8.81 10.18
N ALA A 322 0.53 -8.35 10.97
CA ALA A 322 -0.10 -9.15 12.02
C ALA A 322 -1.33 -9.92 11.50
N SER A 323 -1.89 -9.53 10.34
CA SER A 323 -2.99 -10.23 9.65
C SER A 323 -2.58 -10.84 8.32
N ASN A 324 -1.61 -10.24 7.60
CA ASN A 324 -1.05 -10.84 6.37
C ASN A 324 0.17 -11.74 6.66
N ASN A 325 0.96 -11.40 7.67
CA ASN A 325 2.23 -12.01 8.03
C ASN A 325 3.37 -11.83 7.00
N ALA A 326 3.16 -11.06 5.93
CA ALA A 326 4.15 -10.67 4.93
C ALA A 326 3.93 -9.21 4.49
N SER A 327 4.98 -8.57 3.96
CA SER A 327 4.90 -7.28 3.29
C SER A 327 5.31 -7.44 1.82
N ASN A 328 4.73 -8.44 1.12
CA ASN A 328 5.10 -8.82 -0.24
C ASN A 328 3.95 -8.58 -1.20
N LEU A 329 4.04 -7.51 -1.99
CA LEU A 329 2.92 -7.11 -2.86
C LEU A 329 2.72 -8.06 -4.05
N MET A 330 3.75 -8.76 -4.54
CA MET A 330 3.57 -9.79 -5.59
C MET A 330 2.78 -11.00 -5.07
N GLN A 331 2.88 -11.32 -3.78
CA GLN A 331 2.01 -12.36 -3.17
C GLN A 331 0.56 -11.89 -3.14
N GLU A 332 0.31 -10.60 -2.84
CA GLU A 332 -1.04 -10.01 -2.91
C GLU A 332 -1.61 -10.04 -4.33
N VAL A 333 -0.80 -9.71 -5.36
CA VAL A 333 -1.21 -9.82 -6.77
C VAL A 333 -1.66 -11.25 -7.07
N ARG A 334 -0.89 -12.26 -6.65
CA ARG A 334 -1.26 -13.66 -6.86
C ARG A 334 -2.49 -14.06 -6.05
N ALA A 335 -2.59 -13.65 -4.80
CA ALA A 335 -3.74 -13.95 -3.95
C ALA A 335 -5.02 -13.32 -4.51
N ALA A 336 -4.97 -12.05 -4.93
CA ALA A 336 -6.08 -11.37 -5.59
C ALA A 336 -6.52 -12.10 -6.87
N PHE A 337 -5.56 -12.46 -7.75
CA PHE A 337 -5.84 -13.24 -8.95
C PHE A 337 -6.59 -14.53 -8.65
N LEU A 338 -6.09 -15.35 -7.72
CA LEU A 338 -6.68 -16.65 -7.40
C LEU A 338 -8.06 -16.50 -6.74
N LEU A 339 -8.18 -15.58 -5.78
CA LEU A 339 -9.41 -15.36 -5.03
C LEU A 339 -10.54 -14.82 -5.91
N GLN A 340 -10.26 -13.80 -6.70
CA GLN A 340 -11.25 -13.20 -7.58
C GLN A 340 -11.62 -14.15 -8.74
N ARG A 341 -10.64 -14.90 -9.24
CA ARG A 341 -10.88 -15.91 -10.27
C ARG A 341 -11.73 -17.08 -9.78
N ALA A 342 -11.52 -17.52 -8.54
CA ALA A 342 -12.36 -18.55 -7.91
C ALA A 342 -13.82 -18.06 -7.73
N ARG A 343 -14.01 -16.76 -7.48
CA ARG A 343 -15.34 -16.15 -7.32
C ARG A 343 -16.07 -15.93 -8.66
N TYR A 344 -15.38 -15.35 -9.66
CA TYR A 344 -16.02 -14.84 -10.88
C TYR A 344 -15.78 -15.70 -12.13
N GLY A 345 -14.86 -16.65 -12.08
CA GLY A 345 -14.52 -17.53 -13.20
C GLY A 345 -13.32 -17.06 -14.01
N VAL A 346 -12.81 -17.98 -14.83
CA VAL A 346 -11.57 -17.78 -15.60
C VAL A 346 -11.68 -16.73 -16.70
N GLU A 347 -12.89 -16.50 -17.20
CA GLU A 347 -13.15 -15.56 -18.29
C GLU A 347 -13.27 -14.11 -17.80
N LYS A 348 -13.46 -13.90 -16.49
CA LYS A 348 -13.70 -12.59 -15.89
C LYS A 348 -12.46 -11.96 -15.28
N VAL A 349 -11.49 -12.77 -14.88
CA VAL A 349 -10.30 -12.30 -14.17
C VAL A 349 -9.05 -12.90 -14.79
N SER A 350 -8.19 -12.06 -15.33
CA SER A 350 -6.89 -12.42 -15.90
C SER A 350 -5.74 -12.05 -14.96
N HIS A 351 -4.54 -12.54 -15.24
CA HIS A 351 -3.32 -12.13 -14.55
C HIS A 351 -3.02 -10.62 -14.75
N ARG A 352 -3.43 -10.05 -15.89
CA ARG A 352 -3.25 -8.62 -16.19
C ARG A 352 -4.17 -7.74 -15.32
N ASP A 353 -5.38 -8.20 -14.99
CA ASP A 353 -6.26 -7.47 -14.07
C ASP A 353 -5.63 -7.38 -12.67
N ALA A 354 -5.06 -8.48 -12.16
CA ALA A 354 -4.40 -8.46 -10.86
C ALA A 354 -3.18 -7.53 -10.84
N LEU A 355 -2.39 -7.48 -11.92
CA LEU A 355 -1.30 -6.51 -12.05
C LEU A 355 -1.82 -5.07 -12.13
N ARG A 356 -2.91 -4.83 -12.87
CA ARG A 356 -3.54 -3.52 -12.98
C ARG A 356 -4.04 -3.01 -11.62
N TRP A 357 -4.59 -3.88 -10.76
CA TRP A 357 -4.97 -3.48 -9.39
C TRP A 357 -3.76 -3.04 -8.56
N ALA A 358 -2.60 -3.70 -8.71
CA ALA A 358 -1.36 -3.35 -7.99
C ALA A 358 -0.58 -2.19 -8.60
N THR A 359 -1.01 -1.65 -9.74
CA THR A 359 -0.33 -0.58 -10.49
C THR A 359 -1.28 0.59 -10.74
N GLU A 360 -2.00 0.62 -11.85
CA GLU A 360 -2.90 1.72 -12.24
C GLU A 360 -4.03 1.96 -11.23
N GLY A 361 -4.68 0.87 -10.77
CA GLY A 361 -5.74 0.96 -9.77
C GLY A 361 -5.25 1.52 -8.44
N SER A 362 -4.09 1.03 -7.98
CA SER A 362 -3.43 1.55 -6.79
C SER A 362 -2.98 3.01 -6.95
N ALA A 363 -2.45 3.40 -8.11
CA ALA A 363 -2.10 4.79 -8.41
C ALA A 363 -3.32 5.72 -8.32
N ALA A 364 -4.48 5.26 -8.81
CA ALA A 364 -5.74 6.01 -8.71
C ALA A 364 -6.19 6.18 -7.25
N CYS A 365 -6.10 5.13 -6.43
CA CYS A 365 -6.45 5.18 -5.00
C CYS A 365 -5.67 6.28 -4.26
N ILE A 366 -4.38 6.40 -4.53
CA ILE A 366 -3.51 7.41 -3.89
C ILE A 366 -3.43 8.75 -4.65
N GLY A 367 -4.20 8.89 -5.76
CA GLY A 367 -4.26 10.14 -6.55
C GLY A 367 -3.00 10.42 -7.37
N ARG A 368 -2.25 9.40 -7.77
CA ARG A 368 -0.98 9.51 -8.49
C ARG A 368 -0.99 8.92 -9.90
N SER A 369 -2.18 8.75 -10.52
CA SER A 369 -2.33 8.17 -11.87
C SER A 369 -1.63 8.96 -12.98
N ALA A 370 -1.35 10.25 -12.76
CA ALA A 370 -0.61 11.08 -13.70
C ALA A 370 0.92 10.83 -13.65
N ASP A 371 1.42 10.25 -12.54
CA ASP A 371 2.84 10.19 -12.25
C ASP A 371 3.40 8.76 -12.26
N VAL A 372 2.67 7.80 -11.66
CA VAL A 372 3.12 6.42 -11.42
C VAL A 372 2.06 5.39 -11.81
N GLY A 373 2.41 4.11 -11.83
CA GLY A 373 1.49 2.98 -12.02
C GLY A 373 1.41 2.46 -13.45
N ARG A 374 2.10 3.08 -14.42
CA ARG A 374 2.21 2.57 -15.80
C ARG A 374 3.54 2.97 -16.44
N ILE A 375 3.96 2.19 -17.43
CA ILE A 375 5.10 2.52 -18.28
C ILE A 375 4.58 3.32 -19.47
N ALA A 376 4.82 4.64 -19.45
CA ALA A 376 4.46 5.55 -20.54
C ALA A 376 5.39 6.77 -20.54
N VAL A 377 5.53 7.42 -21.67
CA VAL A 377 6.31 8.67 -21.80
C VAL A 377 5.73 9.74 -20.88
N GLY A 378 6.58 10.40 -20.11
CA GLY A 378 6.25 11.43 -19.13
C GLY A 378 5.98 10.90 -17.72
N MET A 379 5.83 9.58 -17.53
CA MET A 379 5.67 8.97 -16.21
C MET A 379 7.00 8.89 -15.46
N GLN A 380 6.94 8.84 -14.15
CA GLN A 380 8.11 8.58 -13.30
C GLN A 380 8.73 7.22 -13.65
N ALA A 381 10.04 7.14 -13.63
CA ALA A 381 10.77 5.91 -13.84
C ALA A 381 10.78 5.07 -12.55
N ASP A 382 9.58 4.61 -12.19
CA ASP A 382 9.31 3.68 -11.10
C ASP A 382 9.04 2.30 -11.74
N LEU A 383 10.00 1.37 -11.62
CA LEU A 383 10.03 0.11 -12.38
C LEU A 383 10.42 -1.06 -11.48
N ALA A 384 9.85 -2.24 -11.76
CA ALA A 384 10.22 -3.50 -11.15
C ALA A 384 10.64 -4.52 -12.22
N LEU A 385 11.82 -5.09 -12.08
CA LEU A 385 12.42 -6.04 -13.01
C LEU A 385 12.59 -7.39 -12.33
N PHE A 386 12.03 -8.43 -12.94
CA PHE A 386 12.06 -9.81 -12.43
C PHE A 386 12.78 -10.72 -13.42
N THR A 387 13.67 -11.60 -12.92
CA THR A 387 14.19 -12.72 -13.70
C THR A 387 13.29 -13.93 -13.59
N LEU A 388 13.34 -14.81 -14.59
CA LEU A 388 12.59 -16.08 -14.59
C LEU A 388 13.54 -17.29 -14.44
N ASP A 389 14.69 -17.10 -13.80
CA ASP A 389 15.76 -18.11 -13.69
C ASP A 389 15.55 -19.12 -12.54
N GLU A 390 14.40 -19.07 -11.86
CA GLU A 390 14.07 -20.01 -10.79
C GLU A 390 13.33 -21.25 -11.32
N LEU A 391 13.43 -22.37 -10.58
CA LEU A 391 12.73 -23.62 -10.93
C LEU A 391 11.23 -23.44 -11.12
N ARG A 392 10.59 -22.54 -10.36
CA ARG A 392 9.16 -22.26 -10.47
C ARG A 392 8.73 -21.70 -11.82
N PHE A 393 9.64 -21.08 -12.57
CA PHE A 393 9.36 -20.51 -13.88
C PHE A 393 9.76 -21.41 -15.04
N SER A 394 10.43 -22.54 -14.76
CA SER A 394 10.90 -23.48 -15.79
C SER A 394 9.73 -23.97 -16.65
N GLY A 395 9.81 -23.75 -17.96
CA GLY A 395 8.75 -24.10 -18.92
C GLY A 395 7.66 -23.04 -19.10
N ALA A 396 7.74 -21.88 -18.43
CA ALA A 396 6.83 -20.76 -18.68
C ALA A 396 7.09 -20.15 -20.06
N LEU A 397 6.00 -19.86 -20.80
CA LEU A 397 6.06 -19.33 -22.17
C LEU A 397 5.70 -17.84 -22.24
N ASP A 398 4.84 -17.34 -21.35
CA ASP A 398 4.48 -15.94 -21.24
C ASP A 398 5.14 -15.35 -19.98
N PRO A 399 6.12 -14.44 -20.16
CA PRO A 399 6.90 -13.92 -19.04
C PRO A 399 6.06 -13.06 -18.07
N ILE A 400 5.06 -12.32 -18.57
CA ILE A 400 4.18 -11.51 -17.71
C ILE A 400 3.25 -12.43 -16.91
N ALA A 401 2.60 -13.38 -17.57
CA ALA A 401 1.74 -14.36 -16.89
C ALA A 401 2.50 -15.15 -15.85
N ALA A 402 3.76 -15.54 -16.14
CA ALA A 402 4.60 -16.33 -15.25
C ALA A 402 4.78 -15.64 -13.87
N LEU A 403 4.96 -14.32 -13.85
CA LEU A 403 5.11 -13.59 -12.58
C LEU A 403 3.92 -13.81 -11.65
N VAL A 404 2.70 -13.81 -12.17
CA VAL A 404 1.48 -13.98 -11.38
C VAL A 404 1.16 -15.45 -11.16
N VAL A 405 1.11 -16.24 -12.24
CA VAL A 405 0.62 -17.64 -12.20
C VAL A 405 1.61 -18.56 -11.49
N CYS A 406 2.91 -18.42 -11.77
CA CYS A 406 3.96 -19.19 -11.09
C CYS A 406 4.37 -18.58 -9.74
N GLY A 407 3.98 -17.33 -9.46
CA GLY A 407 4.14 -16.68 -8.16
C GLY A 407 5.54 -16.10 -7.94
N ALA A 408 5.90 -15.07 -8.68
CA ALA A 408 7.08 -14.26 -8.35
C ALA A 408 6.95 -13.71 -6.93
N HIS A 409 8.07 -13.57 -6.25
CA HIS A 409 8.10 -13.07 -4.86
C HIS A 409 9.24 -12.10 -4.60
N ARG A 410 10.19 -12.00 -5.53
CA ARG A 410 11.37 -11.14 -5.38
C ARG A 410 11.76 -10.55 -6.73
N ALA A 411 11.89 -9.23 -6.76
CA ALA A 411 12.45 -8.51 -7.89
C ALA A 411 13.98 -8.64 -7.90
N ASP A 412 14.57 -8.73 -9.08
CA ASP A 412 16.01 -8.65 -9.27
C ASP A 412 16.49 -7.20 -9.17
N ARG A 413 15.73 -6.27 -9.78
CA ARG A 413 15.99 -4.86 -9.73
C ARG A 413 14.74 -4.03 -9.51
N VAL A 414 14.87 -2.94 -8.77
CA VAL A 414 13.79 -1.96 -8.58
C VAL A 414 14.36 -0.56 -8.79
N MET A 415 13.66 0.24 -9.57
CA MET A 415 13.99 1.63 -9.84
C MET A 415 12.88 2.52 -9.27
N VAL A 416 13.27 3.56 -8.52
CA VAL A 416 12.35 4.58 -7.99
C VAL A 416 12.87 5.95 -8.41
N GLY A 417 12.07 6.72 -9.14
CA GLY A 417 12.48 8.02 -9.66
C GLY A 417 13.80 7.95 -10.42
N GLY A 418 13.98 6.94 -11.29
CA GLY A 418 15.17 6.75 -12.11
C GLY A 418 16.42 6.25 -11.37
N ARG A 419 16.30 5.89 -10.08
CA ARG A 419 17.43 5.40 -9.28
C ARG A 419 17.21 3.93 -8.90
N TRP A 420 18.24 3.11 -9.08
CA TRP A 420 18.23 1.74 -8.59
C TRP A 420 18.24 1.73 -7.06
N VAL A 421 17.22 1.11 -6.46
CA VAL A 421 17.07 0.92 -5.00
C VAL A 421 17.14 -0.55 -4.61
N VAL A 422 16.94 -1.45 -5.59
CA VAL A 422 17.26 -2.88 -5.47
C VAL A 422 18.14 -3.25 -6.64
N GLU A 423 19.23 -3.96 -6.38
CA GLU A 423 20.17 -4.48 -7.38
C GLU A 423 20.54 -5.91 -7.03
N ASP A 424 20.51 -6.81 -8.02
CA ASP A 424 20.77 -8.24 -7.87
C ASP A 424 20.00 -8.87 -6.68
N GLY A 425 18.72 -8.47 -6.54
CA GLY A 425 17.83 -8.89 -5.46
C GLY A 425 18.24 -8.41 -4.07
N THR A 426 19.07 -7.38 -3.94
CA THR A 426 19.50 -6.81 -2.65
C THR A 426 19.28 -5.31 -2.61
N ILE A 427 19.12 -4.74 -1.41
CA ILE A 427 19.05 -3.29 -1.21
C ILE A 427 20.45 -2.80 -0.89
N PRO A 428 21.09 -1.97 -1.77
CA PRO A 428 22.44 -1.48 -1.56
C PRO A 428 22.60 -0.79 -0.20
N GLY A 429 23.63 -1.17 0.55
CA GLY A 429 23.93 -0.58 1.86
C GLY A 429 23.08 -1.07 3.04
N LEU A 430 22.10 -1.96 2.83
CA LEU A 430 21.29 -2.54 3.90
C LEU A 430 21.86 -3.90 4.35
N ASP A 431 22.33 -3.98 5.60
CA ASP A 431 22.67 -5.26 6.23
C ASP A 431 21.38 -5.95 6.72
N ILE A 432 20.82 -6.82 5.86
CA ILE A 432 19.58 -7.56 6.16
C ILE A 432 19.77 -8.43 7.42
N ALA A 433 20.93 -9.05 7.62
CA ALA A 433 21.15 -9.91 8.77
C ALA A 433 21.16 -9.12 10.10
N ALA A 434 21.78 -7.94 10.10
CA ALA A 434 21.74 -7.04 11.26
C ALA A 434 20.31 -6.50 11.50
N LEU A 435 19.59 -6.13 10.44
CA LEU A 435 18.18 -5.69 10.53
C LEU A 435 17.30 -6.78 11.14
N VAL A 436 17.39 -8.01 10.66
CA VAL A 436 16.61 -9.15 11.19
C VAL A 436 16.91 -9.38 12.67
N ARG A 437 18.18 -9.31 13.09
CA ARG A 437 18.54 -9.42 14.51
C ARG A 437 17.91 -8.30 15.35
N ARG A 438 18.04 -7.04 14.91
CA ARG A 438 17.47 -5.87 15.58
C ARG A 438 15.95 -5.99 15.70
N HIS A 439 15.27 -6.33 14.61
CA HIS A 439 13.81 -6.49 14.54
C HIS A 439 13.33 -7.62 15.47
N ASN A 440 14.01 -8.75 15.49
CA ASN A 440 13.66 -9.87 16.40
C ASN A 440 13.83 -9.49 17.88
N VAL A 441 14.84 -8.67 18.23
CA VAL A 441 15.01 -8.14 19.60
C VAL A 441 13.84 -7.22 19.93
N ALA A 442 13.49 -6.29 19.03
CA ALA A 442 12.36 -5.37 19.23
C ALA A 442 11.02 -6.13 19.38
N ALA A 443 10.76 -7.13 18.53
CA ALA A 443 9.56 -7.96 18.61
C ALA A 443 9.47 -8.71 19.95
N LYS A 444 10.55 -9.32 20.41
CA LYS A 444 10.58 -10.00 21.72
C LYS A 444 10.34 -9.02 22.87
N SER A 445 10.97 -7.85 22.83
CA SER A 445 10.77 -6.81 23.85
C SER A 445 9.34 -6.32 23.90
N LEU A 446 8.69 -6.17 22.73
CA LEU A 446 7.31 -5.75 22.62
C LEU A 446 6.32 -6.77 23.24
N HIS A 447 6.66 -8.07 23.20
CA HIS A 447 5.84 -9.15 23.77
C HIS A 447 6.19 -9.50 25.21
N ALA A 448 7.30 -8.99 25.75
CA ALA A 448 7.63 -9.18 27.16
C ALA A 448 6.61 -8.46 28.06
N GLU A 449 6.14 -9.15 29.11
CA GLU A 449 5.21 -8.61 30.10
C GLU A 449 5.84 -7.54 31.00
#